data_8e57c856fc98114e51a48e2d6544a972
#
_entry.id   8e57c856fc98114e51a48e2d6544a972
#
_cell.length_a   1.000
_cell.length_b   1.000
_cell.length_c   1.000
_cell.angle_alpha   90.00
_cell.angle_beta   90.00
_cell.angle_gamma   90.00
#
_symmetry.space_group_name_H-M   'P 1'
#
loop_
_entity.id
_entity.type
_entity.pdbx_description
1 polymer ?
#
loop_
_entity_poly.entity_id
_entity_poly.type
_entity_poly.pdbx_seq_one_letter_code
_entity_poly.pdbx_strand_id
1 'polypeptide(L)'
;INMEMKQKEQDQKLEELNNKVDSIKEVVALRPNAWRKESGNIINKIAQKLGGYEHIKLIREESYRTLEERMHVALNIRLANKKKTNALNGMCKSKLDKLNQLDVIADNPKLIEGYIAIIKEMAIKYGISVGEVA
;
A
#
# COMPACT_ATOMS: atom_id res chain seq x y z
N ILE A 1 -37.18 16.24 -15.80
CA ILE A 1 -36.39 17.27 -15.08
C ILE A 1 -35.72 16.65 -13.85
N ASN A 2 -36.47 15.90 -13.04
CA ASN A 2 -35.89 15.26 -11.84
C ASN A 2 -34.90 14.12 -12.15
N MET A 3 -35.04 13.43 -13.27
CA MET A 3 -34.11 12.37 -13.70
C MET A 3 -32.75 12.96 -14.15
N GLU A 4 -32.75 14.11 -14.80
CA GLU A 4 -31.52 14.78 -15.24
C GLU A 4 -30.67 15.27 -14.06
N MET A 5 -31.29 15.77 -13.01
CA MET A 5 -30.60 16.19 -11.79
C MET A 5 -29.92 15.03 -11.05
N LYS A 6 -30.58 13.87 -10.96
CA LYS A 6 -30.02 12.66 -10.34
C LYS A 6 -28.82 12.13 -11.12
N GLN A 7 -28.85 12.21 -12.44
CA GLN A 7 -27.73 11.77 -13.28
C GLN A 7 -26.50 12.67 -13.12
N LYS A 8 -26.69 14.00 -13.03
CA LYS A 8 -25.58 14.92 -12.79
C LYS A 8 -24.92 14.70 -11.43
N GLU A 9 -25.68 14.43 -10.38
CA GLU A 9 -25.12 14.13 -9.06
C GLU A 9 -24.29 12.86 -9.05
N GLN A 10 -24.73 11.80 -9.74
CA GLN A 10 -23.97 10.54 -9.84
C GLN A 10 -22.69 10.72 -10.64
N ASP A 11 -22.71 11.46 -11.73
CA ASP A 11 -21.53 11.73 -12.56
C ASP A 11 -20.49 12.54 -11.78
N GLN A 12 -20.91 13.53 -11.00
CA GLN A 12 -20.01 14.32 -10.15
C GLN A 12 -19.34 13.48 -9.08
N LYS A 13 -20.06 12.56 -8.44
CA LYS A 13 -19.48 11.66 -7.44
C LYS A 13 -18.45 10.71 -8.04
N LEU A 14 -18.67 10.21 -9.24
CA LEU A 14 -17.72 9.37 -9.96
C LEU A 14 -16.46 10.14 -10.34
N GLU A 15 -16.59 11.37 -10.80
CA GLU A 15 -15.43 12.23 -11.11
C GLU A 15 -14.60 12.54 -9.87
N GLU A 16 -15.23 12.86 -8.74
CA GLU A 16 -14.53 13.11 -7.48
C GLU A 16 -13.75 11.90 -7.01
N LEU A 17 -14.30 10.69 -7.10
CA LEU A 17 -13.61 9.46 -6.75
C LEU A 17 -12.41 9.19 -7.66
N ASN A 18 -12.57 9.37 -8.96
CA ASN A 18 -11.50 9.19 -9.92
C ASN A 18 -10.38 10.20 -9.71
N ASN A 19 -10.71 11.47 -9.47
CA ASN A 19 -9.73 12.52 -9.20
C ASN A 19 -8.93 12.26 -7.94
N LYS A 20 -9.56 11.77 -6.87
CA LYS A 20 -8.88 11.42 -5.62
C LYS A 20 -7.90 10.26 -5.80
N VAL A 21 -8.29 9.23 -6.56
CA VAL A 21 -7.42 8.09 -6.87
C VAL A 21 -6.23 8.53 -7.73
N ASP A 22 -6.46 9.35 -8.74
CA ASP A 22 -5.42 9.87 -9.61
C ASP A 22 -4.45 10.78 -8.83
N SER A 23 -4.94 11.63 -7.93
CA SER A 23 -4.09 12.48 -7.08
C SER A 23 -3.13 11.67 -6.22
N ILE A 24 -3.59 10.58 -5.60
CA ILE A 24 -2.74 9.70 -4.81
C ILE A 24 -1.69 9.01 -5.69
N LYS A 25 -2.09 8.56 -6.87
CA LYS A 25 -1.20 7.94 -7.84
C LYS A 25 -0.10 8.92 -8.30
N GLU A 26 -0.46 10.17 -8.56
CA GLU A 26 0.47 11.23 -8.92
C GLU A 26 1.46 11.53 -7.80
N VAL A 27 0.99 11.65 -6.55
CA VAL A 27 1.85 11.89 -5.38
C VAL A 27 2.85 10.77 -5.20
N VAL A 28 2.43 9.52 -5.35
CA VAL A 28 3.33 8.36 -5.26
C VAL A 28 4.34 8.35 -6.41
N ALA A 29 3.94 8.72 -7.62
CA ALA A 29 4.84 8.79 -8.78
C ALA A 29 5.89 9.90 -8.62
N LEU A 30 5.53 11.04 -8.01
CA LEU A 30 6.42 12.18 -7.81
C LEU A 30 7.36 12.03 -6.61
N ARG A 31 7.01 11.21 -5.62
CA ARG A 31 7.78 11.02 -4.38
C ARG A 31 8.11 9.55 -4.17
N PRO A 32 9.30 9.09 -4.55
CA PRO A 32 9.65 7.66 -4.47
C PRO A 32 9.49 7.02 -3.09
N ASN A 33 9.63 7.80 -2.00
CA ASN A 33 9.50 7.28 -0.64
C ASN A 33 8.11 7.50 -0.04
N ALA A 34 7.22 8.23 -0.70
CA ALA A 34 5.89 8.54 -0.19
C ALA A 34 4.98 7.30 -0.14
N TRP A 35 5.20 6.31 -0.99
CA TRP A 35 4.39 5.09 -1.03
C TRP A 35 4.43 4.32 0.31
N ARG A 36 5.59 4.31 1.00
CA ARG A 36 5.73 3.66 2.30
C ARG A 36 4.86 4.34 3.37
N LYS A 37 4.96 5.65 3.43
CA LYS A 37 4.19 6.47 4.38
C LYS A 37 2.70 6.38 4.10
N GLU A 38 2.32 6.53 2.85
CA GLU A 38 0.91 6.50 2.44
C GLU A 38 0.27 5.14 2.68
N SER A 39 0.95 4.04 2.30
CA SER A 39 0.44 2.71 2.57
C SER A 39 0.35 2.42 4.06
N GLY A 40 1.31 2.87 4.85
CA GLY A 40 1.26 2.78 6.31
C GLY A 40 0.06 3.52 6.90
N ASN A 41 -0.22 4.72 6.41
CA ASN A 41 -1.37 5.51 6.84
C ASN A 41 -2.70 4.82 6.51
N ILE A 42 -2.82 4.25 5.33
CA ILE A 42 -4.01 3.50 4.91
C ILE A 42 -4.20 2.27 5.81
N ILE A 43 -3.13 1.52 6.06
CA ILE A 43 -3.16 0.35 6.94
C ILE A 43 -3.60 0.75 8.35
N ASN A 44 -3.08 1.85 8.89
CA ASN A 44 -3.48 2.36 10.20
C ASN A 44 -4.97 2.73 10.23
N LYS A 45 -5.49 3.37 9.20
CA LYS A 45 -6.91 3.73 9.11
C LYS A 45 -7.79 2.48 9.04
N ILE A 46 -7.40 1.48 8.28
CA ILE A 46 -8.11 0.19 8.22
C ILE A 46 -8.15 -0.46 9.60
N ALA A 47 -7.00 -0.50 10.27
CA ALA A 47 -6.90 -1.09 11.61
C ALA A 47 -7.78 -0.35 12.64
N GLN A 48 -7.78 0.96 12.63
CA GLN A 48 -8.64 1.77 13.49
C GLN A 48 -10.12 1.50 13.24
N LYS A 49 -10.51 1.35 11.99
CA LYS A 49 -11.89 1.04 11.62
C LYS A 49 -12.30 -0.36 12.10
N LEU A 50 -11.37 -1.31 12.15
CA LEU A 50 -11.61 -2.67 12.64
C LEU A 50 -11.61 -2.78 14.16
N GLY A 51 -11.17 -1.75 14.88
CA GLY A 51 -11.22 -1.73 16.34
C GLY A 51 -9.95 -1.32 17.06
N GLY A 52 -8.85 -1.05 16.37
CA GLY A 52 -7.63 -0.54 16.98
C GLY A 52 -6.33 -1.00 16.32
N TYR A 53 -5.23 -0.53 16.86
CA TYR A 53 -3.89 -0.78 16.34
C TYR A 53 -3.46 -2.26 16.40
N GLU A 54 -4.10 -3.06 17.21
CA GLU A 54 -3.86 -4.51 17.29
C GLU A 54 -4.11 -5.23 15.97
N HIS A 55 -4.91 -4.63 15.07
CA HIS A 55 -5.21 -5.20 13.76
C HIS A 55 -4.17 -4.85 12.68
N ILE A 56 -3.24 -3.95 12.95
CA ILE A 56 -2.22 -3.51 11.98
C ILE A 56 -1.42 -4.69 11.43
N LYS A 57 -0.98 -5.58 12.31
CA LYS A 57 -0.19 -6.75 11.92
C LYS A 57 -0.95 -7.65 10.94
N LEU A 58 -2.22 -7.93 11.23
CA LEU A 58 -3.07 -8.76 10.38
C LEU A 58 -3.28 -8.12 9.00
N ILE A 59 -3.52 -6.81 8.96
CA ILE A 59 -3.73 -6.08 7.71
C ILE A 59 -2.44 -6.06 6.89
N ARG A 60 -1.27 -5.84 7.51
CA ARG A 60 0.01 -5.92 6.80
C ARG A 60 0.27 -7.31 6.23
N GLU A 61 0.02 -8.35 7.00
CA GLU A 61 0.18 -9.73 6.55
C GLU A 61 -0.74 -10.03 5.36
N GLU A 62 -1.98 -9.55 5.39
CA GLU A 62 -2.92 -9.68 4.28
C GLU A 62 -2.38 -8.99 3.02
N SER A 63 -1.83 -7.78 3.15
CA SER A 63 -1.28 -7.03 2.03
C SER A 63 -0.08 -7.77 1.39
N TYR A 64 0.81 -8.31 2.21
CA TYR A 64 1.97 -9.06 1.72
C TYR A 64 1.56 -10.37 1.06
N ARG A 65 0.61 -11.09 1.65
CA ARG A 65 0.09 -12.35 1.07
C ARG A 65 -0.54 -12.11 -0.28
N THR A 66 -1.35 -11.05 -0.40
CA THR A 66 -1.99 -10.70 -1.67
C THR A 66 -0.95 -10.35 -2.73
N LEU A 67 0.10 -9.62 -2.36
CA LEU A 67 1.20 -9.30 -3.27
C LEU A 67 1.92 -10.55 -3.73
N GLU A 68 2.24 -11.46 -2.81
CA GLU A 68 2.91 -12.73 -3.14
C GLU A 68 2.09 -13.55 -4.12
N GLU A 69 0.78 -13.63 -3.92
CA GLU A 69 -0.12 -14.36 -4.80
C GLU A 69 -0.22 -13.73 -6.20
N ARG A 70 -0.34 -12.41 -6.27
CA ARG A 70 -0.49 -11.70 -7.56
C ARG A 70 0.78 -11.66 -8.37
N MET A 71 1.90 -11.41 -7.72
CA MET A 71 3.19 -11.22 -8.39
C MET A 71 4.01 -12.51 -8.45
N HIS A 72 3.51 -13.61 -7.87
CA HIS A 72 4.22 -14.89 -7.80
C HIS A 72 5.63 -14.74 -7.20
N VAL A 73 5.73 -14.04 -6.09
CA VAL A 73 7.00 -13.81 -5.38
C VAL A 73 6.90 -14.33 -3.95
N ALA A 74 8.04 -14.71 -3.38
CA ALA A 74 8.14 -15.10 -1.97
C ALA A 74 8.93 -14.03 -1.22
N LEU A 75 8.23 -13.13 -0.55
CA LEU A 75 8.85 -11.99 0.14
C LEU A 75 9.83 -12.44 1.24
N ASN A 76 9.47 -13.47 2.00
CA ASN A 76 10.32 -13.98 3.08
C ASN A 76 11.63 -14.57 2.56
N ILE A 77 11.59 -15.27 1.42
CA ILE A 77 12.78 -15.82 0.78
C ILE A 77 13.66 -14.69 0.26
N ARG A 78 13.06 -13.70 -0.40
CA ARG A 78 13.79 -12.52 -0.88
C ARG A 78 14.41 -11.72 0.26
N LEU A 79 13.70 -11.60 1.39
CA LEU A 79 14.21 -10.92 2.58
C LEU A 79 15.43 -11.66 3.15
N ALA A 80 15.35 -12.98 3.28
CA ALA A 80 16.47 -13.80 3.74
C ALA A 80 17.70 -13.66 2.82
N ASN A 81 17.48 -13.68 1.50
CA ASN A 81 18.56 -13.49 0.51
C ASN A 81 19.16 -12.09 0.59
N LYS A 82 18.33 -11.06 0.78
CA LYS A 82 18.79 -9.68 0.94
C LYS A 82 19.65 -9.53 2.19
N LYS A 83 19.23 -10.09 3.32
CA LYS A 83 20.02 -10.11 4.56
C LYS A 83 21.36 -10.78 4.36
N LYS A 84 21.37 -11.93 3.71
CA LYS A 84 22.59 -12.70 3.40
C LYS A 84 23.56 -11.90 2.52
N THR A 85 23.05 -11.28 1.46
CA THR A 85 23.85 -10.46 0.55
C THR A 85 24.43 -9.25 1.27
N ASN A 86 23.62 -8.55 2.05
CA ASN A 86 24.06 -7.36 2.78
C ASN A 86 25.06 -7.71 3.88
N ALA A 87 24.92 -8.86 4.54
CA ALA A 87 25.90 -9.36 5.50
C ALA A 87 27.25 -9.61 4.85
N LEU A 88 27.27 -10.22 3.67
CA LEU A 88 28.48 -10.42 2.87
C LEU A 88 29.15 -9.09 2.47
N ASN A 89 28.35 -8.03 2.28
CA ASN A 89 28.85 -6.70 1.94
C ASN A 89 29.22 -5.85 3.16
N GLY A 90 29.22 -6.44 4.36
CA GLY A 90 29.70 -5.79 5.58
C GLY A 90 28.65 -5.06 6.41
N MET A 91 27.36 -5.27 6.14
CA MET A 91 26.30 -4.67 6.95
C MET A 91 26.30 -5.28 8.36
N CYS A 92 26.22 -4.45 9.40
CA CYS A 92 26.21 -4.92 10.78
C CYS A 92 24.87 -5.61 11.14
N LYS A 93 24.94 -6.49 12.16
CA LYS A 93 23.77 -7.29 12.57
C LYS A 93 22.56 -6.45 12.96
N SER A 94 22.75 -5.31 13.63
CA SER A 94 21.67 -4.44 14.05
C SER A 94 20.90 -3.85 12.86
N LYS A 95 21.58 -3.53 11.76
CA LYS A 95 20.96 -3.07 10.53
C LYS A 95 20.28 -4.20 9.78
N LEU A 96 20.87 -5.41 9.77
CA LEU A 96 20.27 -6.58 9.15
C LEU A 96 18.94 -6.95 9.82
N ASP A 97 18.87 -6.87 11.13
CA ASP A 97 17.67 -7.19 11.90
C ASP A 97 16.53 -6.20 11.64
N LYS A 98 16.82 -4.99 11.16
CA LYS A 98 15.83 -3.98 10.80
C LYS A 98 15.27 -4.14 9.40
N LEU A 99 15.89 -4.95 8.55
CA LEU A 99 15.37 -5.21 7.21
C LEU A 99 14.04 -5.95 7.28
N ASN A 100 13.09 -5.55 6.45
CA ASN A 100 11.75 -6.12 6.44
C ASN A 100 11.23 -6.29 5.01
N GLN A 101 10.00 -6.77 4.87
CA GLN A 101 9.36 -7.00 3.58
C GLN A 101 9.20 -5.71 2.76
N LEU A 102 9.01 -4.57 3.41
CA LEU A 102 8.93 -3.28 2.71
C LEU A 102 10.24 -2.93 2.00
N ASP A 103 11.37 -3.29 2.59
CA ASP A 103 12.68 -3.09 1.95
C ASP A 103 12.84 -3.95 0.70
N VAL A 104 12.30 -5.17 0.71
CA VAL A 104 12.27 -6.04 -0.47
C VAL A 104 11.40 -5.45 -1.57
N ILE A 105 10.23 -4.93 -1.22
CA ILE A 105 9.33 -4.27 -2.16
C ILE A 105 10.00 -3.03 -2.76
N ALA A 106 10.69 -2.25 -1.95
CA ALA A 106 11.37 -1.03 -2.38
C ALA A 106 12.47 -1.28 -3.42
N ASP A 107 13.07 -2.47 -3.43
CA ASP A 107 14.12 -2.83 -4.38
C ASP A 107 13.61 -3.06 -5.81
N ASN A 108 12.30 -3.26 -5.99
CA ASN A 108 11.72 -3.60 -7.29
C ASN A 108 10.54 -2.68 -7.60
N PRO A 109 10.66 -1.82 -8.64
CA PRO A 109 9.57 -0.90 -9.02
C PRO A 109 8.25 -1.60 -9.34
N LYS A 110 8.30 -2.80 -9.92
CA LYS A 110 7.09 -3.57 -10.22
C LYS A 110 6.37 -4.00 -8.93
N LEU A 111 7.13 -4.38 -7.90
CA LEU A 111 6.57 -4.73 -6.60
C LEU A 111 5.96 -3.51 -5.91
N ILE A 112 6.58 -2.34 -6.05
CA ILE A 112 6.03 -1.09 -5.51
C ILE A 112 4.67 -0.79 -6.16
N GLU A 113 4.58 -0.84 -7.47
CA GLU A 113 3.33 -0.62 -8.20
C GLU A 113 2.24 -1.62 -7.80
N GLY A 114 2.60 -2.90 -7.73
CA GLY A 114 1.68 -3.95 -7.32
C GLY A 114 1.18 -3.76 -5.89
N TYR A 115 2.07 -3.38 -4.98
CA TYR A 115 1.72 -3.14 -3.59
C TYR A 115 0.80 -1.93 -3.42
N ILE A 116 1.07 -0.84 -4.14
CA ILE A 116 0.20 0.34 -4.14
C ILE A 116 -1.21 0.00 -4.61
N ALA A 117 -1.32 -0.77 -5.70
CA ALA A 117 -2.61 -1.23 -6.21
C ALA A 117 -3.38 -2.06 -5.18
N ILE A 118 -2.68 -2.97 -4.49
CA ILE A 118 -3.26 -3.81 -3.44
C ILE A 118 -3.75 -2.97 -2.26
N ILE A 119 -2.96 -2.01 -1.81
CA ILE A 119 -3.34 -1.12 -0.70
C ILE A 119 -4.58 -0.30 -1.05
N LYS A 120 -4.67 0.20 -2.28
CA LYS A 120 -5.86 0.90 -2.76
C LYS A 120 -7.11 0.00 -2.76
N GLU A 121 -6.97 -1.22 -3.25
CA GLU A 121 -8.05 -2.20 -3.23
C GLU A 121 -8.49 -2.55 -1.80
N MET A 122 -7.55 -2.71 -0.90
CA MET A 122 -7.86 -2.94 0.52
C MET A 122 -8.58 -1.76 1.15
N ALA A 123 -8.18 -0.53 0.83
CA ALA A 123 -8.87 0.67 1.30
C ALA A 123 -10.34 0.68 0.84
N ILE A 124 -10.59 0.34 -0.41
CA ILE A 124 -11.95 0.22 -0.96
C ILE A 124 -12.72 -0.90 -0.25
N LYS A 125 -12.09 -2.06 -0.10
CA LYS A 125 -12.70 -3.23 0.55
C LYS A 125 -13.15 -2.92 1.98
N TYR A 126 -12.34 -2.19 2.73
CA TYR A 126 -12.64 -1.83 4.11
C TYR A 126 -13.37 -0.49 4.26
N GLY A 127 -13.77 0.12 3.13
CA GLY A 127 -14.59 1.34 3.13
C GLY A 127 -13.86 2.60 3.56
N ILE A 128 -12.56 2.68 3.31
CA ILE A 128 -11.75 3.85 3.64
C ILE A 128 -11.69 4.77 2.44
N SER A 129 -11.97 6.07 2.66
CA SER A 129 -11.84 7.06 1.61
C SER A 129 -10.36 7.38 1.36
N VAL A 130 -9.91 7.12 0.13
CA VAL A 130 -8.52 7.36 -0.27
C VAL A 130 -8.17 8.85 -0.22
N GLY A 131 -9.15 9.74 -0.36
CA GLY A 131 -8.96 11.18 -0.28
C GLY A 131 -8.72 11.73 1.12
N GLU A 132 -9.00 10.95 2.18
CA GLU A 132 -8.75 11.34 3.57
C GLU A 132 -7.30 11.10 4.01
N VAL A 133 -6.51 10.44 3.18
CA VAL A 133 -5.12 10.09 3.49
C VAL A 133 -4.16 11.26 3.22
N ALA A 134 -4.57 12.18 2.39
CA ALA A 134 -3.75 13.32 1.97
C ALA A 134 -3.53 14.32 3.11
#